data_9eeaa0c148dc70a47b09224310ff8f89
#
_entry.id   9eeaa0c148dc70a47b09224310ff8f89
#
_cell.length_a   1.000
_cell.length_b   1.000
_cell.length_c   1.000
_cell.angle_alpha   90.00
_cell.angle_beta   90.00
_cell.angle_gamma   90.00
#
_symmetry.space_group_name_H-M   'P 1'
#
loop_
_entity.id
_entity.type
_entity.pdbx_description
1 polymer ?
#
loop_
_entity_poly.entity_id
_entity_poly.type
_entity_poly.pdbx_seq_one_letter_code
_entity_poly.pdbx_strand_id
1 'polypeptide(L)'
;MHKILLVEDDQVIRQQVGKMLSEWGFEVVLVEDFMEVLSVFVQSEPHLVLMDIGLPLFNGYHWCQEIRKISKVPIMFLSSRDQAMDIVMAINMGADDFVTKPFDQQVLLAKVQGLLRRSYEFGRDESLLEYAGVILNTKSMDLHYQGQVLNLTKNEFQILRVLFEHAGNIVARDDLMRELWNSDFFIDDNTLSVNVARLRKKLEEQGLVGFIETKKGIGYGLKHA
;
A
#
# COMPACT_ATOMS: atom_id res chain seq x y z
N MET A 1 -0.46 -9.77 7.49
CA MET A 1 -0.45 -10.96 6.61
C MET A 1 -1.51 -10.73 5.56
N HIS A 2 -1.16 -10.79 4.25
CA HIS A 2 -2.15 -10.56 3.19
C HIS A 2 -2.94 -11.84 2.92
N LYS A 3 -4.25 -11.66 2.68
CA LYS A 3 -5.19 -12.73 2.36
C LYS A 3 -5.49 -12.72 0.86
N ILE A 4 -5.41 -13.88 0.21
CA ILE A 4 -5.63 -14.04 -1.23
C ILE A 4 -6.83 -14.97 -1.45
N LEU A 5 -7.82 -14.51 -2.21
CA LEU A 5 -8.91 -15.34 -2.68
C LEU A 5 -8.50 -15.98 -4.01
N LEU A 6 -8.51 -17.30 -4.07
CA LEU A 6 -8.20 -18.06 -5.27
C LEU A 6 -9.47 -18.73 -5.83
N VAL A 7 -9.85 -18.31 -7.04
CA VAL A 7 -11.01 -18.80 -7.79
C VAL A 7 -10.50 -19.51 -9.04
N GLU A 8 -10.39 -20.83 -8.98
CA GLU A 8 -9.80 -21.69 -9.99
C GLU A 8 -10.54 -23.04 -9.98
N ASP A 9 -11.06 -23.49 -11.10
CA ASP A 9 -11.83 -24.73 -11.21
C ASP A 9 -10.93 -25.97 -11.39
N ASP A 10 -9.77 -25.81 -12.05
CA ASP A 10 -8.79 -26.89 -12.13
C ASP A 10 -8.21 -27.19 -10.75
N GLN A 11 -8.56 -28.37 -10.23
CA GLN A 11 -8.17 -28.80 -8.89
C GLN A 11 -6.64 -28.91 -8.71
N VAL A 12 -5.92 -29.27 -9.75
CA VAL A 12 -4.46 -29.43 -9.70
C VAL A 12 -3.81 -28.05 -9.60
N ILE A 13 -4.22 -27.11 -10.46
CA ILE A 13 -3.71 -25.71 -10.44
C ILE A 13 -4.09 -25.07 -9.12
N ARG A 14 -5.33 -25.19 -8.66
CA ARG A 14 -5.82 -24.65 -7.40
C ARG A 14 -4.97 -25.09 -6.20
N GLN A 15 -4.67 -26.39 -6.12
CA GLN A 15 -3.85 -26.93 -5.03
C GLN A 15 -2.40 -26.46 -5.11
N GLN A 16 -1.80 -26.47 -6.30
CA GLN A 16 -0.42 -26.05 -6.50
C GLN A 16 -0.23 -24.56 -6.18
N VAL A 17 -1.10 -23.71 -6.70
CA VAL A 17 -1.05 -22.26 -6.46
C VAL A 17 -1.33 -21.94 -4.99
N GLY A 18 -2.35 -22.57 -4.41
CA GLY A 18 -2.70 -22.38 -3.01
C GLY A 18 -1.56 -22.77 -2.07
N LYS A 19 -0.93 -23.93 -2.30
CA LYS A 19 0.23 -24.38 -1.52
C LYS A 19 1.41 -23.43 -1.65
N MET A 20 1.78 -23.07 -2.88
CA MET A 20 2.86 -22.12 -3.15
C MET A 20 2.65 -20.79 -2.42
N LEU A 21 1.48 -20.19 -2.52
CA LEU A 21 1.18 -18.92 -1.86
C LEU A 21 1.24 -19.04 -0.32
N SER A 22 0.75 -20.14 0.23
CA SER A 22 0.81 -20.41 1.68
C SER A 22 2.25 -20.57 2.16
N GLU A 23 3.13 -21.24 1.41
CA GLU A 23 4.56 -21.36 1.72
C GLU A 23 5.28 -20.00 1.73
N TRP A 24 4.77 -19.02 0.99
CA TRP A 24 5.27 -17.64 0.97
C TRP A 24 4.59 -16.71 1.98
N GLY A 25 3.83 -17.28 2.92
CA GLY A 25 3.26 -16.55 4.06
C GLY A 25 1.96 -15.80 3.76
N PHE A 26 1.27 -16.12 2.67
CA PHE A 26 -0.07 -15.61 2.42
C PHE A 26 -1.14 -16.51 3.07
N GLU A 27 -2.22 -15.91 3.54
CA GLU A 27 -3.44 -16.63 3.88
C GLU A 27 -4.23 -16.86 2.58
N VAL A 28 -4.53 -18.11 2.23
CA VAL A 28 -5.21 -18.43 0.98
C VAL A 28 -6.60 -18.97 1.27
N VAL A 29 -7.61 -18.32 0.69
CA VAL A 29 -9.00 -18.79 0.70
C VAL A 29 -9.32 -19.38 -0.68
N LEU A 30 -9.70 -20.64 -0.71
CA LEU A 30 -10.08 -21.36 -1.92
C LEU A 30 -11.60 -21.29 -2.10
N VAL A 31 -12.06 -20.97 -3.30
CA VAL A 31 -13.48 -21.06 -3.64
C VAL A 31 -13.76 -22.48 -4.14
N GLU A 32 -14.69 -23.16 -3.49
CA GLU A 32 -15.13 -24.52 -3.85
C GLU A 32 -16.46 -24.48 -4.62
N ASP A 33 -17.38 -23.61 -4.23
CA ASP A 33 -18.64 -23.39 -4.94
C ASP A 33 -18.60 -22.12 -5.77
N PHE A 34 -18.61 -22.29 -7.09
CA PHE A 34 -18.54 -21.17 -8.05
C PHE A 34 -19.86 -20.37 -8.17
N MET A 35 -20.92 -20.75 -7.48
CA MET A 35 -22.11 -19.90 -7.28
C MET A 35 -21.92 -18.91 -6.15
N GLU A 36 -21.03 -19.18 -5.22
CA GLU A 36 -20.84 -18.42 -3.98
C GLU A 36 -19.59 -17.50 -4.02
N VAL A 37 -18.99 -17.27 -5.18
CA VAL A 37 -17.74 -16.46 -5.32
C VAL A 37 -17.87 -15.10 -4.62
N LEU A 38 -18.98 -14.39 -4.84
CA LEU A 38 -19.18 -13.06 -4.24
C LEU A 38 -19.42 -13.16 -2.72
N SER A 39 -20.14 -14.18 -2.26
CA SER A 39 -20.38 -14.44 -0.85
C SER A 39 -19.07 -14.74 -0.11
N VAL A 40 -18.25 -15.63 -0.66
CA VAL A 40 -16.92 -15.95 -0.12
C VAL A 40 -15.99 -14.72 -0.14
N PHE A 41 -16.04 -13.91 -1.21
CA PHE A 41 -15.29 -12.67 -1.31
C PHE A 41 -15.65 -11.70 -0.16
N VAL A 42 -16.94 -11.47 0.08
CA VAL A 42 -17.40 -10.56 1.14
C VAL A 42 -17.02 -11.08 2.52
N GLN A 43 -17.19 -12.38 2.77
CA GLN A 43 -16.88 -12.98 4.08
C GLN A 43 -15.38 -13.04 4.39
N SER A 44 -14.56 -13.28 3.37
CA SER A 44 -13.12 -13.44 3.56
C SER A 44 -12.35 -12.12 3.59
N GLU A 45 -12.91 -11.04 3.04
CA GLU A 45 -12.25 -9.73 2.93
C GLU A 45 -10.81 -9.85 2.38
N PRO A 46 -10.61 -10.38 1.16
CA PRO A 46 -9.28 -10.63 0.64
C PRO A 46 -8.56 -9.32 0.25
N HIS A 47 -7.23 -9.36 0.25
CA HIS A 47 -6.37 -8.28 -0.22
C HIS A 47 -6.02 -8.41 -1.71
N LEU A 48 -6.24 -9.58 -2.31
CA LEU A 48 -6.04 -9.85 -3.72
C LEU A 48 -6.97 -10.99 -4.15
N VAL A 49 -7.48 -10.91 -5.36
CA VAL A 49 -8.21 -12.00 -6.00
C VAL A 49 -7.40 -12.54 -7.17
N LEU A 50 -7.10 -13.84 -7.16
CA LEU A 50 -6.63 -14.59 -8.31
C LEU A 50 -7.83 -15.31 -8.90
N MET A 51 -8.14 -15.07 -10.17
CA MET A 51 -9.36 -15.54 -10.79
C MET A 51 -9.11 -16.18 -12.15
N ASP A 52 -9.51 -17.42 -12.33
CA ASP A 52 -9.56 -18.00 -13.65
C ASP A 52 -10.68 -17.38 -14.48
N ILE A 53 -10.42 -17.19 -15.76
CA ILE A 53 -11.44 -16.73 -16.72
C ILE A 53 -12.39 -17.88 -17.06
N GLY A 54 -11.89 -19.11 -17.16
CA GLY A 54 -12.59 -20.28 -17.65
C GLY A 54 -13.52 -20.98 -16.65
N LEU A 55 -14.02 -20.25 -15.65
CA LEU A 55 -14.85 -20.84 -14.59
C LEU A 55 -16.18 -21.42 -15.10
N PRO A 56 -16.70 -22.48 -14.47
CA PRO A 56 -18.01 -23.02 -14.77
C PRO A 56 -19.12 -22.05 -14.37
N LEU A 57 -20.28 -22.15 -15.00
CA LEU A 57 -21.51 -21.37 -14.78
C LEU A 57 -21.36 -19.90 -15.21
N PHE A 58 -20.60 -19.10 -14.46
CA PHE A 58 -20.26 -17.73 -14.79
C PHE A 58 -18.75 -17.58 -14.92
N ASN A 59 -18.29 -17.03 -16.03
CA ASN A 59 -16.85 -16.84 -16.26
C ASN A 59 -16.23 -15.80 -15.32
N GLY A 60 -14.90 -15.77 -15.24
CA GLY A 60 -14.18 -14.85 -14.36
C GLY A 60 -14.45 -13.37 -14.65
N TYR A 61 -14.77 -13.00 -15.87
CA TYR A 61 -15.15 -11.61 -16.21
C TYR A 61 -16.42 -11.17 -15.52
N HIS A 62 -17.42 -12.05 -15.43
CA HIS A 62 -18.65 -11.78 -14.68
C HIS A 62 -18.36 -11.49 -13.22
N TRP A 63 -17.59 -12.36 -12.55
CA TRP A 63 -17.25 -12.19 -11.15
C TRP A 63 -16.38 -10.95 -10.90
N CYS A 64 -15.47 -10.63 -11.81
CA CYS A 64 -14.69 -9.40 -11.75
C CYS A 64 -15.61 -8.17 -11.74
N GLN A 65 -16.59 -8.12 -12.63
CA GLN A 65 -17.55 -7.01 -12.67
C GLN A 65 -18.42 -6.93 -11.41
N GLU A 66 -18.90 -8.07 -10.86
CA GLU A 66 -19.66 -8.09 -9.62
C GLU A 66 -18.84 -7.60 -8.44
N ILE A 67 -17.59 -8.04 -8.31
CA ILE A 67 -16.67 -7.55 -7.26
C ILE A 67 -16.40 -6.06 -7.44
N ARG A 68 -16.21 -5.57 -8.67
CA ARG A 68 -15.95 -4.14 -8.95
C ARG A 68 -17.09 -3.21 -8.58
N LYS A 69 -18.33 -3.70 -8.50
CA LYS A 69 -19.47 -2.90 -8.00
C LYS A 69 -19.32 -2.52 -6.53
N ILE A 70 -18.59 -3.32 -5.74
CA ILE A 70 -18.51 -3.19 -4.29
C ILE A 70 -17.08 -3.00 -3.75
N SER A 71 -16.04 -3.26 -4.55
CA SER A 71 -14.66 -3.22 -4.08
C SER A 71 -13.66 -2.80 -5.16
N LYS A 72 -12.56 -2.17 -4.71
CA LYS A 72 -11.38 -1.84 -5.51
C LYS A 72 -10.21 -2.80 -5.24
N VAL A 73 -10.45 -3.93 -4.57
CA VAL A 73 -9.42 -4.95 -4.33
C VAL A 73 -8.73 -5.34 -5.64
N PRO A 74 -7.40 -5.49 -5.68
CA PRO A 74 -6.72 -5.90 -6.91
C PRO A 74 -7.19 -7.29 -7.35
N ILE A 75 -7.45 -7.44 -8.66
CA ILE A 75 -7.85 -8.68 -9.30
C ILE A 75 -6.84 -9.01 -10.39
N MET A 76 -6.28 -10.22 -10.33
CA MET A 76 -5.40 -10.76 -11.36
C MET A 76 -6.05 -11.98 -12.00
N PHE A 77 -6.16 -11.96 -13.33
CA PHE A 77 -6.64 -13.14 -14.05
C PHE A 77 -5.55 -14.17 -14.28
N LEU A 78 -5.94 -15.44 -14.10
CA LEU A 78 -5.23 -16.61 -14.59
C LEU A 78 -5.98 -17.13 -15.80
N SER A 79 -5.33 -17.36 -16.95
CA SER A 79 -6.06 -17.74 -18.17
C SER A 79 -5.25 -18.62 -19.09
N SER A 80 -5.90 -19.61 -19.68
CA SER A 80 -5.35 -20.40 -20.79
C SER A 80 -5.42 -19.63 -22.15
N ARG A 81 -5.99 -18.43 -22.17
CA ARG A 81 -6.12 -17.61 -23.37
C ARG A 81 -4.96 -16.63 -23.40
N ASP A 82 -4.19 -16.65 -24.47
CA ASP A 82 -2.95 -15.86 -24.66
C ASP A 82 -3.08 -14.80 -25.78
N GLN A 83 -4.26 -14.71 -26.41
CA GLN A 83 -4.44 -13.74 -27.48
C GLN A 83 -4.49 -12.31 -26.92
N ALA A 84 -3.89 -11.37 -27.66
CA ALA A 84 -3.88 -9.95 -27.27
C ALA A 84 -5.27 -9.37 -26.95
N MET A 85 -6.30 -9.88 -27.63
CA MET A 85 -7.69 -9.48 -27.45
C MET A 85 -8.23 -9.88 -26.05
N ASP A 86 -7.84 -11.06 -25.55
CA ASP A 86 -8.24 -11.53 -24.21
C ASP A 86 -7.61 -10.68 -23.11
N ILE A 87 -6.36 -10.25 -23.29
CA ILE A 87 -5.66 -9.35 -22.36
C ILE A 87 -6.36 -7.98 -22.34
N VAL A 88 -6.66 -7.41 -23.52
CA VAL A 88 -7.38 -6.14 -23.62
C VAL A 88 -8.76 -6.24 -22.97
N MET A 89 -9.47 -7.35 -23.19
CA MET A 89 -10.77 -7.60 -22.58
C MET A 89 -10.68 -7.69 -21.05
N ALA A 90 -9.67 -8.39 -20.53
CA ALA A 90 -9.43 -8.49 -19.09
C ALA A 90 -9.25 -7.11 -18.42
N ILE A 91 -8.42 -6.26 -19.01
CA ILE A 91 -8.17 -4.90 -18.51
C ILE A 91 -9.45 -4.06 -18.56
N ASN A 92 -10.20 -4.12 -19.69
CA ASN A 92 -11.46 -3.38 -19.84
C ASN A 92 -12.54 -3.83 -18.85
N MET A 93 -12.50 -5.10 -18.40
CA MET A 93 -13.41 -5.63 -17.38
C MET A 93 -12.98 -5.28 -15.94
N GLY A 94 -11.88 -4.55 -15.78
CA GLY A 94 -11.43 -4.04 -14.49
C GLY A 94 -10.38 -4.88 -13.78
N ALA A 95 -9.68 -5.77 -14.51
CA ALA A 95 -8.52 -6.48 -13.97
C ALA A 95 -7.31 -5.53 -13.83
N ASP A 96 -6.49 -5.77 -12.83
CA ASP A 96 -5.27 -5.01 -12.56
C ASP A 96 -4.02 -5.69 -13.15
N ASP A 97 -4.09 -7.00 -13.39
CA ASP A 97 -3.02 -7.78 -14.03
C ASP A 97 -3.57 -9.08 -14.62
N PHE A 98 -2.72 -9.77 -15.36
CA PHE A 98 -3.04 -10.98 -16.10
C PHE A 98 -1.84 -11.93 -16.16
N VAL A 99 -2.09 -13.25 -16.09
CA VAL A 99 -1.07 -14.30 -16.25
C VAL A 99 -1.61 -15.41 -17.13
N THR A 100 -0.85 -15.76 -18.18
CA THR A 100 -1.21 -16.88 -19.07
C THR A 100 -0.78 -18.23 -18.49
N LYS A 101 -1.65 -19.23 -18.59
CA LYS A 101 -1.37 -20.63 -18.31
C LYS A 101 -0.73 -21.31 -19.56
N PRO A 102 0.31 -22.15 -19.42
CA PRO A 102 1.02 -22.45 -18.18
C PRO A 102 1.93 -21.31 -17.74
N PHE A 103 2.04 -21.08 -16.43
CA PHE A 103 2.87 -20.02 -15.86
C PHE A 103 3.99 -20.58 -14.97
N ASP A 104 5.08 -19.85 -14.92
CA ASP A 104 6.12 -20.06 -13.94
C ASP A 104 5.65 -19.58 -12.56
N GLN A 105 5.84 -20.40 -11.53
CA GLN A 105 5.41 -20.08 -10.17
C GLN A 105 6.10 -18.85 -9.60
N GLN A 106 7.38 -18.62 -9.93
CA GLN A 106 8.11 -17.45 -9.47
C GLN A 106 7.61 -16.16 -10.14
N VAL A 107 7.22 -16.25 -11.42
CA VAL A 107 6.61 -15.13 -12.16
C VAL A 107 5.25 -14.78 -11.55
N LEU A 108 4.40 -15.78 -11.27
CA LEU A 108 3.11 -15.54 -10.61
C LEU A 108 3.32 -14.89 -9.24
N LEU A 109 4.23 -15.42 -8.42
CA LEU A 109 4.55 -14.87 -7.11
C LEU A 109 5.03 -13.42 -7.19
N ALA A 110 5.97 -13.12 -8.10
CA ALA A 110 6.50 -11.76 -8.28
C ALA A 110 5.39 -10.77 -8.68
N LYS A 111 4.45 -11.20 -9.54
CA LYS A 111 3.28 -10.38 -9.92
C LYS A 111 2.32 -10.17 -8.75
N VAL A 112 2.01 -11.20 -7.96
CA VAL A 112 1.19 -11.12 -6.74
C VAL A 112 1.79 -10.12 -5.75
N GLN A 113 3.08 -10.24 -5.44
CA GLN A 113 3.79 -9.32 -4.55
C GLN A 113 3.81 -7.89 -5.11
N GLY A 114 4.10 -7.74 -6.40
CA GLY A 114 4.09 -6.44 -7.07
C GLY A 114 2.72 -5.76 -7.05
N LEU A 115 1.65 -6.54 -7.21
CA LEU A 115 0.28 -6.03 -7.19
C LEU A 115 -0.16 -5.62 -5.78
N LEU A 116 0.12 -6.46 -4.77
CA LEU A 116 -0.14 -6.14 -3.36
C LEU A 116 0.64 -4.90 -2.93
N ARG A 117 1.92 -4.80 -3.27
CA ARG A 117 2.74 -3.62 -3.00
C ARG A 117 2.13 -2.35 -3.61
N ARG A 118 1.76 -2.37 -4.90
CA ARG A 118 1.12 -1.23 -5.56
C ARG A 118 -0.21 -0.84 -4.92
N SER A 119 -1.01 -1.81 -4.48
CA SER A 119 -2.36 -1.56 -3.97
C SER A 119 -2.39 -1.16 -2.50
N TYR A 120 -1.45 -1.66 -1.67
CA TYR A 120 -1.47 -1.48 -0.21
C TYR A 120 -0.24 -0.78 0.35
N GLU A 121 0.92 -0.88 -0.31
CA GLU A 121 2.13 -0.17 0.08
C GLU A 121 2.30 1.14 -0.71
N PHE A 122 1.84 1.18 -1.98
CA PHE A 122 1.79 2.40 -2.80
C PHE A 122 0.36 2.96 -3.00
N GLY A 123 -0.69 2.29 -2.51
CA GLY A 123 -2.11 2.64 -2.72
C GLY A 123 -2.69 3.69 -1.79
N ARG A 124 -1.93 4.14 -0.76
CA ARG A 124 -1.93 5.55 -0.38
C ARG A 124 -1.01 6.21 -1.40
N ASP A 125 -1.41 7.32 -1.97
CA ASP A 125 -0.47 8.21 -2.64
C ASP A 125 0.45 8.74 -1.53
N GLU A 126 1.41 7.88 -1.09
CA GLU A 126 2.41 8.20 -0.05
C GLU A 126 3.30 9.34 -0.49
N SER A 127 3.10 9.79 -1.75
CA SER A 127 3.71 11.04 -2.20
C SER A 127 3.15 12.26 -1.49
N LEU A 128 1.98 12.16 -0.86
CA LEU A 128 1.35 13.26 -0.14
C LEU A 128 0.86 12.77 1.24
N LEU A 129 1.56 13.17 2.28
CA LEU A 129 1.11 12.99 3.66
C LEU A 129 0.41 14.29 4.10
N GLU A 130 -0.81 14.20 4.63
CA GLU A 130 -1.59 15.35 5.03
C GLU A 130 -1.92 15.29 6.53
N TYR A 131 -1.71 16.43 7.22
CA TYR A 131 -2.15 16.62 8.59
C TYR A 131 -2.45 18.09 8.88
N ALA A 132 -3.63 18.36 9.41
CA ALA A 132 -4.07 19.71 9.81
C ALA A 132 -3.95 20.78 8.67
N GLY A 133 -4.26 20.39 7.43
CA GLY A 133 -4.17 21.28 6.26
C GLY A 133 -2.75 21.50 5.73
N VAL A 134 -1.76 20.82 6.28
CA VAL A 134 -0.36 20.80 5.83
C VAL A 134 -0.12 19.54 5.02
N ILE A 135 0.46 19.66 3.82
CA ILE A 135 0.74 18.54 2.94
C ILE A 135 2.26 18.39 2.78
N LEU A 136 2.80 17.23 3.13
CA LEU A 136 4.18 16.86 2.88
C LEU A 136 4.25 16.00 1.62
N ASN A 137 4.93 16.48 0.57
CA ASN A 137 5.16 15.73 -0.66
C ASN A 137 6.45 14.93 -0.54
N THR A 138 6.32 13.60 -0.54
CA THR A 138 7.46 12.69 -0.35
C THR A 138 8.32 12.51 -1.61
N LYS A 139 7.79 12.85 -2.80
CA LYS A 139 8.54 12.78 -4.06
C LYS A 139 9.43 13.99 -4.28
N SER A 140 8.86 15.19 -4.08
CA SER A 140 9.60 16.47 -4.24
C SER A 140 10.32 16.90 -2.97
N MET A 141 10.07 16.24 -1.83
CA MET A 141 10.62 16.59 -0.51
C MET A 141 10.33 18.03 -0.11
N ASP A 142 9.11 18.49 -0.37
CA ASP A 142 8.63 19.82 -0.02
C ASP A 142 7.35 19.75 0.83
N LEU A 143 7.02 20.86 1.47
CA LEU A 143 5.84 21.00 2.32
C LEU A 143 4.96 22.10 1.75
N HIS A 144 3.68 21.84 1.62
CA HIS A 144 2.67 22.77 1.11
C HIS A 144 1.74 23.20 2.25
N TYR A 145 1.57 24.52 2.40
CA TYR A 145 0.65 25.10 3.37
C TYR A 145 0.09 26.42 2.84
N GLN A 146 -1.23 26.58 2.84
CA GLN A 146 -1.94 27.80 2.39
C GLN A 146 -1.46 28.34 1.04
N GLY A 147 -1.18 27.45 0.08
CA GLY A 147 -0.73 27.79 -1.27
C GLY A 147 0.77 28.15 -1.36
N GLN A 148 1.50 28.10 -0.27
CA GLN A 148 2.96 28.26 -0.24
C GLN A 148 3.67 26.94 -0.28
N VAL A 149 4.87 26.90 -0.88
CA VAL A 149 5.72 25.71 -0.97
C VAL A 149 7.03 25.97 -0.23
N LEU A 150 7.32 25.11 0.74
CA LEU A 150 8.55 25.16 1.54
C LEU A 150 9.45 24.00 1.15
N ASN A 151 10.58 24.29 0.51
CA ASN A 151 11.60 23.28 0.22
C ASN A 151 12.30 22.83 1.49
N LEU A 152 12.42 21.52 1.67
CA LEU A 152 13.04 20.92 2.85
C LEU A 152 14.43 20.38 2.50
N THR A 153 15.36 20.48 3.44
CA THR A 153 16.59 19.70 3.38
C THR A 153 16.25 18.23 3.64
N LYS A 154 17.14 17.31 3.24
CA LYS A 154 16.94 15.86 3.45
C LYS A 154 16.64 15.52 4.92
N ASN A 155 17.32 16.18 5.87
CA ASN A 155 17.12 15.96 7.31
C ASN A 155 15.77 16.47 7.80
N GLU A 156 15.39 17.68 7.40
CA GLU A 156 14.09 18.28 7.73
C GLU A 156 12.94 17.44 7.20
N PHE A 157 13.09 16.96 5.95
CA PHE A 157 12.13 16.09 5.32
C PHE A 157 11.97 14.77 6.06
N GLN A 158 13.05 14.09 6.41
CA GLN A 158 12.98 12.80 7.11
C GLN A 158 12.33 12.92 8.49
N ILE A 159 12.68 13.98 9.24
CA ILE A 159 12.04 14.24 10.55
C ILE A 159 10.54 14.46 10.36
N LEU A 160 10.13 15.33 9.41
CA LEU A 160 8.71 15.57 9.14
C LEU A 160 8.00 14.31 8.68
N ARG A 161 8.60 13.51 7.80
CA ARG A 161 8.01 12.27 7.30
C ARG A 161 7.63 11.35 8.46
N VAL A 162 8.55 11.07 9.38
CA VAL A 162 8.25 10.22 10.54
C VAL A 162 7.14 10.81 11.40
N LEU A 163 7.15 12.13 11.62
CA LEU A 163 6.11 12.79 12.41
C LEU A 163 4.74 12.77 11.71
N PHE A 164 4.68 12.88 10.38
CA PHE A 164 3.44 12.75 9.60
C PHE A 164 2.92 11.32 9.59
N GLU A 165 3.79 10.31 9.46
CA GLU A 165 3.41 8.89 9.53
C GLU A 165 2.79 8.52 10.89
N HIS A 166 3.15 9.27 11.96
CA HIS A 166 2.62 9.11 13.30
C HIS A 166 1.73 10.28 13.75
N ALA A 167 1.13 10.99 12.80
CA ALA A 167 0.36 12.20 13.08
C ALA A 167 -0.73 11.98 14.15
N GLY A 168 -0.86 12.95 15.06
CA GLY A 168 -1.74 12.85 16.22
C GLY A 168 -1.16 12.10 17.43
N ASN A 169 0.05 11.53 17.31
CA ASN A 169 0.75 10.86 18.40
C ASN A 169 2.13 11.48 18.67
N ILE A 170 2.64 11.28 19.88
CA ILE A 170 4.02 11.64 20.22
C ILE A 170 4.93 10.48 19.85
N VAL A 171 5.91 10.74 19.01
CA VAL A 171 6.99 9.79 18.67
C VAL A 171 8.09 9.94 19.72
N ALA A 172 8.48 8.85 20.35
CA ALA A 172 9.57 8.88 21.31
C ALA A 172 10.90 9.23 20.61
N ARG A 173 11.82 9.90 21.34
CA ARG A 173 13.11 10.33 20.77
C ARG A 173 13.90 9.15 20.19
N ASP A 174 13.96 8.03 20.93
CA ASP A 174 14.69 6.83 20.51
C ASP A 174 14.05 6.18 19.26
N ASP A 175 12.71 6.19 19.17
CA ASP A 175 12.00 5.66 18.01
C ASP A 175 12.23 6.57 16.80
N LEU A 176 12.16 7.88 16.97
CA LEU A 176 12.45 8.85 15.90
C LEU A 176 13.90 8.70 15.40
N MET A 177 14.87 8.57 16.32
CA MET A 177 16.26 8.31 15.96
C MET A 177 16.43 6.97 15.21
N ARG A 178 15.75 5.90 15.67
CA ARG A 178 15.80 4.59 15.02
C ARG A 178 15.25 4.62 13.59
N GLU A 179 14.10 5.30 13.39
CA GLU A 179 13.52 5.48 12.05
C GLU A 179 14.44 6.31 11.14
N LEU A 180 15.08 7.34 11.68
CA LEU A 180 16.06 8.12 10.94
C LEU A 180 17.33 7.30 10.61
N TRP A 181 17.77 6.41 11.50
CA TRP A 181 18.90 5.51 11.26
C TRP A 181 18.64 4.47 10.17
N ASN A 182 17.43 3.90 10.12
CA ASN A 182 17.03 2.97 9.07
C ASN A 182 17.05 3.60 7.66
N SER A 183 17.07 4.93 7.58
CA SER A 183 17.17 5.70 6.33
C SER A 183 18.59 6.21 6.00
N ASP A 184 19.66 5.54 6.48
CA ASP A 184 21.09 5.95 6.33
C ASP A 184 21.44 7.28 7.02
N PHE A 185 20.73 7.64 8.05
CA PHE A 185 20.91 8.89 8.78
C PHE A 185 21.48 8.67 10.17
N PHE A 186 22.77 8.90 10.37
CA PHE A 186 23.41 8.93 11.70
C PHE A 186 23.13 10.27 12.39
N ILE A 187 22.15 10.32 13.28
CA ILE A 187 21.85 11.49 14.10
C ILE A 187 21.96 11.12 15.58
N ASP A 188 22.77 11.84 16.32
CA ASP A 188 22.77 11.78 17.79
C ASP A 188 21.64 12.65 18.39
N ASP A 189 21.38 12.50 19.68
CA ASP A 189 20.29 13.18 20.38
C ASP A 189 20.42 14.71 20.34
N ASN A 190 21.65 15.25 20.39
CA ASN A 190 21.91 16.69 20.29
C ASN A 190 21.61 17.21 18.88
N THR A 191 22.05 16.46 17.87
CA THR A 191 21.81 16.78 16.47
C THR A 191 20.32 16.76 16.12
N LEU A 192 19.56 15.80 16.67
CA LEU A 192 18.09 15.75 16.52
C LEU A 192 17.45 17.03 17.09
N SER A 193 17.83 17.42 18.32
CA SER A 193 17.28 18.62 18.97
C SER A 193 17.56 19.90 18.18
N VAL A 194 18.77 20.05 17.64
CA VAL A 194 19.16 21.20 16.81
C VAL A 194 18.37 21.22 15.50
N ASN A 195 18.21 20.07 14.83
CA ASN A 195 17.46 19.96 13.58
C ASN A 195 15.98 20.30 13.79
N VAL A 196 15.36 19.77 14.86
CA VAL A 196 13.97 20.10 15.21
C VAL A 196 13.79 21.59 15.52
N ALA A 197 14.74 22.23 16.23
CA ALA A 197 14.68 23.66 16.52
C ALA A 197 14.77 24.50 15.24
N ARG A 198 15.68 24.16 14.32
CA ARG A 198 15.82 24.83 13.01
C ARG A 198 14.56 24.66 12.16
N LEU A 199 14.04 23.44 12.11
CA LEU A 199 12.82 23.12 11.37
C LEU A 199 11.62 23.90 11.90
N ARG A 200 11.44 23.99 13.23
CA ARG A 200 10.39 24.83 13.82
C ARG A 200 10.47 26.28 13.37
N LYS A 201 11.64 26.89 13.48
CA LYS A 201 11.83 28.29 13.05
C LYS A 201 11.43 28.48 11.59
N LYS A 202 11.82 27.56 10.73
CA LYS A 202 11.50 27.56 9.30
C LYS A 202 9.98 27.42 9.04
N LEU A 203 9.29 26.57 9.81
CA LEU A 203 7.85 26.40 9.75
C LEU A 203 7.10 27.62 10.27
N GLU A 204 7.57 28.24 11.36
CA GLU A 204 7.00 29.47 11.91
C GLU A 204 7.09 30.67 10.93
N GLU A 205 8.16 30.77 10.15
CA GLU A 205 8.33 31.75 9.08
C GLU A 205 7.27 31.60 7.96
N GLN A 206 6.66 30.41 7.84
CA GLN A 206 5.56 30.10 6.92
C GLN A 206 4.17 30.14 7.57
N GLY A 207 4.07 30.61 8.82
CA GLY A 207 2.81 30.70 9.55
C GLY A 207 2.41 29.46 10.32
N LEU A 208 3.23 28.39 10.29
CA LEU A 208 3.00 27.15 11.04
C LEU A 208 3.57 27.23 12.46
N VAL A 209 3.02 28.12 13.27
CA VAL A 209 3.48 28.38 14.64
C VAL A 209 3.10 27.22 15.55
N GLY A 210 4.10 26.60 16.19
CA GLY A 210 3.88 25.51 17.14
C GLY A 210 3.44 24.17 16.51
N PHE A 211 3.54 24.02 15.20
CA PHE A 211 3.14 22.81 14.47
C PHE A 211 3.87 21.55 14.94
N ILE A 212 5.15 21.65 15.33
CA ILE A 212 5.87 20.57 15.99
C ILE A 212 5.85 20.81 17.50
N GLU A 213 5.18 19.97 18.25
CA GLU A 213 5.20 20.04 19.72
C GLU A 213 6.33 19.19 20.32
N THR A 214 6.73 19.54 21.54
CA THR A 214 7.62 18.71 22.38
C THR A 214 6.89 18.25 23.61
N LYS A 215 6.86 16.95 23.86
CA LYS A 215 6.52 16.39 25.16
C LYS A 215 7.81 16.15 25.93
N LYS A 216 8.08 17.04 26.89
CA LYS A 216 9.35 17.06 27.65
C LYS A 216 9.68 15.67 28.21
N GLY A 217 10.89 15.18 27.96
CA GLY A 217 11.37 13.88 28.41
C GLY A 217 10.79 12.68 27.63
N ILE A 218 9.95 12.89 26.62
CA ILE A 218 9.32 11.80 25.82
C ILE A 218 9.72 11.91 24.36
N GLY A 219 9.32 12.98 23.66
CA GLY A 219 9.55 13.06 22.22
C GLY A 219 8.88 14.25 21.55
N TYR A 220 8.60 14.08 20.26
CA TYR A 220 8.02 15.09 19.39
C TYR A 220 6.74 14.58 18.71
N GLY A 221 5.84 15.48 18.37
CA GLY A 221 4.64 15.17 17.59
C GLY A 221 4.17 16.35 16.77
N LEU A 222 3.17 16.13 15.91
CA LEU A 222 2.49 17.19 15.19
C LEU A 222 1.25 17.63 15.97
N LYS A 223 1.05 18.95 16.05
CA LYS A 223 -0.12 19.58 16.66
C LYS A 223 -1.02 20.17 15.57
N HIS A 224 -2.32 20.20 15.80
CA HIS A 224 -3.21 21.00 14.93
C HIS A 224 -2.75 22.46 14.89
N ALA A 225 -2.57 22.96 13.66
CA ALA A 225 -2.21 24.36 13.41
C ALA A 225 -3.38 25.30 13.70
#